data_2dc2991ac549cc99a28527614178a053
#
_entry.id   2dc2991ac549cc99a28527614178a053
#
_cell.length_a   1.000
_cell.length_b   1.000
_cell.length_c   1.000
_cell.angle_alpha   90.00
_cell.angle_beta   90.00
_cell.angle_gamma   90.00
#
_symmetry.space_group_name_H-M   'P 1'
#
loop_
_entity.id
_entity.type
_entity.pdbx_description
1 polymer ?
#
loop_
_entity_poly.entity_id
_entity_poly.type
_entity_poly.pdbx_seq_one_letter_code
_entity_poly.pdbx_strand_id
1 'polypeptide(L)'
;MSVIILNKEKNVTSFKAIKDVQKEMKFKKAGHGGTLDPLATGVLPIFFNSSTRFIEYIANDSKEYVAEFVLGLSSNTEDITGQLEYHPNSKEPSKNDIDEVLQSFIGKIKQLALSLIHI
;
A
#
# COMPACT_ATOMS: atom_id res chain seq x y z
N MET A 1 -3.91 15.81 22.43
CA MET A 1 -3.15 14.97 21.49
C MET A 1 -4.12 13.96 20.92
N SER A 2 -4.25 13.90 19.59
CA SER A 2 -5.29 13.04 18.98
C SER A 2 -4.69 12.22 17.83
N VAL A 3 -4.85 10.91 17.94
CA VAL A 3 -4.49 9.93 16.91
C VAL A 3 -5.70 9.05 16.69
N ILE A 4 -6.01 8.75 15.45
CA ILE A 4 -7.07 7.82 15.04
C ILE A 4 -6.45 6.74 14.18
N ILE A 5 -6.85 5.51 14.42
CA ILE A 5 -6.55 4.37 13.56
C ILE A 5 -7.76 4.16 12.65
N LEU A 6 -7.57 4.50 11.38
CA LEU A 6 -8.61 4.33 10.37
C LEU A 6 -8.41 3.00 9.64
N ASN A 7 -9.48 2.25 9.42
CA ASN A 7 -9.49 1.19 8.41
C ASN A 7 -9.83 1.83 7.06
N LYS A 8 -8.79 2.07 6.24
CA LYS A 8 -8.97 2.70 4.93
C LYS A 8 -9.71 1.75 3.98
N GLU A 9 -10.74 2.24 3.36
CA GLU A 9 -11.50 1.49 2.35
C GLU A 9 -10.78 1.43 1.00
N LYS A 10 -11.14 0.41 0.19
CA LYS A 10 -10.68 0.26 -1.19
C LYS A 10 -11.16 1.43 -2.06
N ASN A 11 -10.38 1.78 -3.06
CA ASN A 11 -10.66 2.85 -4.03
C ASN A 11 -10.71 4.28 -3.42
N VAL A 12 -10.15 4.44 -2.23
CA VAL A 12 -9.99 5.75 -1.58
C VAL A 12 -8.51 6.03 -1.39
N THR A 13 -8.02 7.20 -1.81
CA THR A 13 -6.64 7.61 -1.54
C THR A 13 -6.45 7.90 -0.05
N SER A 14 -5.25 7.66 0.47
CA SER A 14 -4.92 7.99 1.87
C SER A 14 -5.18 9.47 2.16
N PHE A 15 -4.87 10.35 1.21
CA PHE A 15 -5.15 11.79 1.34
C PHE A 15 -6.64 12.09 1.49
N LYS A 16 -7.50 11.49 0.64
CA LYS A 16 -8.95 11.70 0.73
C LYS A 16 -9.48 11.19 2.07
N ALA A 17 -9.08 9.98 2.47
CA ALA A 17 -9.49 9.39 3.76
C ALA A 17 -9.16 10.30 4.95
N ILE A 18 -7.94 10.90 4.95
CA ILE A 18 -7.54 11.86 5.99
C ILE A 18 -8.41 13.11 5.94
N LYS A 19 -8.70 13.65 4.75
CA LYS A 19 -9.51 14.86 4.60
C LYS A 19 -10.93 14.66 5.09
N ASP A 20 -11.52 13.51 4.81
CA ASP A 20 -12.87 13.19 5.26
C ASP A 20 -12.93 13.14 6.80
N VAL A 21 -12.01 12.42 7.46
CA VAL A 21 -11.92 12.37 8.92
C VAL A 21 -11.59 13.74 9.53
N GLN A 22 -10.66 14.49 8.91
CA GLN A 22 -10.30 15.84 9.36
C GLN A 22 -11.50 16.78 9.38
N LYS A 23 -12.33 16.72 8.34
CA LYS A 23 -13.54 17.54 8.20
C LYS A 23 -14.59 17.15 9.23
N GLU A 24 -14.86 15.86 9.37
CA GLU A 24 -15.84 15.34 10.33
C GLU A 24 -15.49 15.71 11.77
N MET A 25 -14.22 15.50 12.15
CA MET A 25 -13.71 15.78 13.49
C MET A 25 -13.34 17.26 13.72
N LYS A 26 -13.46 18.11 12.71
CA LYS A 26 -13.13 19.56 12.76
C LYS A 26 -11.68 19.86 13.21
N PHE A 27 -10.73 19.02 12.88
CA PHE A 27 -9.32 19.25 13.17
C PHE A 27 -8.69 20.20 12.12
N LYS A 28 -7.76 21.07 12.57
CA LYS A 28 -7.09 22.06 11.70
C LYS A 28 -5.97 21.44 10.86
N LYS A 29 -5.24 20.48 11.43
CA LYS A 29 -4.08 19.85 10.79
C LYS A 29 -4.21 18.33 10.93
N ALA A 30 -3.89 17.60 9.86
CA ALA A 30 -3.83 16.15 9.86
C ALA A 30 -2.65 15.65 9.02
N GLY A 31 -2.14 14.47 9.35
CA GLY A 31 -1.11 13.74 8.62
C GLY A 31 -1.21 12.25 8.93
N HIS A 32 -0.57 11.41 8.12
CA HIS A 32 -0.59 9.94 8.29
C HIS A 32 0.82 9.37 8.47
N GLY A 33 0.91 8.23 9.12
CA GLY A 33 2.16 7.53 9.39
C GLY A 33 2.62 6.57 8.29
N GLY A 34 2.01 6.62 7.11
CA GLY A 34 2.34 5.81 5.94
C GLY A 34 1.24 5.93 4.90
N THR A 35 1.60 5.86 3.62
CA THR A 35 0.64 5.89 2.52
C THR A 35 0.19 4.46 2.21
N LEU A 36 -1.12 4.27 2.05
CA LEU A 36 -1.70 3.10 1.41
C LEU A 36 -2.17 3.48 0.01
N ASP A 37 -1.89 2.62 -0.96
CA ASP A 37 -2.39 2.77 -2.32
C ASP A 37 -3.92 2.82 -2.35
N PRO A 38 -4.53 3.40 -3.39
CA PRO A 38 -5.98 3.46 -3.50
C PRO A 38 -6.66 2.09 -3.41
N LEU A 39 -6.07 1.06 -4.02
CA LEU A 39 -6.58 -0.31 -3.99
C LEU A 39 -6.40 -1.01 -2.63
N ALA A 40 -5.39 -0.61 -1.86
CA ALA A 40 -5.12 -1.21 -0.57
C ALA A 40 -6.17 -0.81 0.47
N THR A 41 -6.52 -1.74 1.33
CA THR A 41 -7.36 -1.52 2.52
C THR A 41 -6.54 -1.74 3.78
N GLY A 42 -7.03 -1.27 4.91
CA GLY A 42 -6.45 -1.59 6.21
C GLY A 42 -5.98 -0.39 7.01
N VAL A 43 -5.05 -0.63 7.90
CA VAL A 43 -4.66 0.29 8.97
C VAL A 43 -3.97 1.53 8.44
N LEU A 44 -4.57 2.70 8.66
CA LEU A 44 -4.02 4.01 8.36
C LEU A 44 -4.01 4.86 9.65
N PRO A 45 -2.86 5.01 10.32
CA PRO A 45 -2.74 5.89 11.47
C PRO A 45 -2.80 7.35 11.04
N ILE A 46 -3.74 8.11 11.60
CA ILE A 46 -3.94 9.54 11.33
C ILE A 46 -3.64 10.34 12.59
N PHE A 47 -2.78 11.31 12.45
CA PHE A 47 -2.35 12.22 13.52
C PHE A 47 -2.93 13.60 13.30
N PHE A 48 -3.43 14.22 14.36
CA PHE A 48 -4.06 15.54 14.29
C PHE A 48 -3.32 16.58 15.12
N ASN A 49 -3.32 17.82 14.62
CA ASN A 49 -2.77 19.01 15.28
C ASN A 49 -1.32 18.79 15.75
N SER A 50 -1.05 18.93 17.05
CA SER A 50 0.29 18.76 17.62
C SER A 50 0.83 17.34 17.53
N SER A 51 -0.03 16.33 17.36
CA SER A 51 0.39 14.94 17.22
C SER A 51 1.08 14.64 15.89
N THR A 52 0.92 15.50 14.88
CA THR A 52 1.60 15.30 13.57
C THR A 52 3.12 15.23 13.66
N ARG A 53 3.73 15.80 14.71
CA ARG A 53 5.17 15.71 14.97
C ARG A 53 5.66 14.30 15.35
N PHE A 54 4.74 13.40 15.74
CA PHE A 54 5.09 12.02 16.08
C PHE A 54 5.11 11.07 14.89
N ILE A 55 4.71 11.54 13.70
CA ILE A 55 4.69 10.73 12.47
C ILE A 55 6.08 10.15 12.17
N GLU A 56 7.14 10.93 12.35
CA GLU A 56 8.51 10.52 12.10
C GLU A 56 8.95 9.31 12.93
N TYR A 57 8.42 9.16 14.15
CA TYR A 57 8.78 8.06 15.05
C TYR A 57 8.14 6.73 14.65
N ILE A 58 7.02 6.76 13.93
CA ILE A 58 6.34 5.54 13.45
C ILE A 58 6.59 5.24 11.97
N ALA A 59 7.22 6.15 11.25
CA ALA A 59 7.49 5.98 9.81
C ALA A 59 8.35 4.75 9.53
N ASN A 60 9.21 4.38 10.47
CA ASN A 60 10.15 3.27 10.38
C ASN A 60 9.64 1.97 11.04
N ASP A 61 8.41 1.95 11.55
CA ASP A 61 7.83 0.72 12.11
C ASP A 61 7.62 -0.34 11.03
N SER A 62 7.67 -1.60 11.45
CA SER A 62 7.37 -2.73 10.56
C SER A 62 5.94 -2.65 10.03
N LYS A 63 5.76 -3.09 8.79
CA LYS A 63 4.46 -3.13 8.12
C LYS A 63 4.22 -4.53 7.59
N GLU A 64 2.98 -5.00 7.70
CA GLU A 64 2.56 -6.29 7.18
C GLU A 64 1.43 -6.09 6.17
N TYR A 65 1.53 -6.79 5.04
CA TYR A 65 0.56 -6.74 3.97
C TYR A 65 0.17 -8.15 3.54
N VAL A 66 -1.11 -8.34 3.24
CA VAL A 66 -1.61 -9.51 2.52
C VAL A 66 -1.82 -9.10 1.08
N ALA A 67 -1.10 -9.74 0.16
CA ALA A 67 -1.20 -9.47 -1.27
C ALA A 67 -1.71 -10.71 -2.01
N GLU A 68 -2.63 -10.50 -2.95
CA GLU A 68 -3.14 -11.53 -3.85
C GLU A 68 -2.54 -11.32 -5.23
N PHE A 69 -1.92 -12.36 -5.78
CA PHE A 69 -1.30 -12.37 -7.10
C PHE A 69 -2.06 -13.29 -8.03
N VAL A 70 -2.29 -12.83 -9.26
CA VAL A 70 -2.87 -13.65 -10.33
C VAL A 70 -1.77 -14.03 -11.30
N LEU A 71 -1.42 -15.31 -11.35
CA LEU A 71 -0.39 -15.82 -12.26
C LEU A 71 -0.92 -15.86 -13.71
N GLY A 72 -0.04 -15.63 -14.68
CA GLY A 72 -0.40 -15.61 -16.10
C GLY A 72 -1.04 -14.29 -16.55
N LEU A 73 -1.06 -13.26 -15.69
CA LEU A 73 -1.44 -11.90 -16.03
C LEU A 73 -0.29 -10.94 -15.78
N SER A 74 -0.10 -9.98 -16.68
CA SER A 74 0.74 -8.80 -16.44
C SER A 74 -0.05 -7.52 -16.69
N SER A 75 0.46 -6.41 -16.20
CA SER A 75 -0.12 -5.09 -16.46
C SER A 75 0.98 -4.04 -16.54
N ASN A 76 0.72 -2.98 -17.27
CA ASN A 76 1.66 -1.86 -17.42
C ASN A 76 1.80 -1.01 -16.14
N THR A 77 0.91 -1.19 -15.17
CA THR A 77 0.94 -0.53 -13.85
C THR A 77 1.36 -1.49 -12.73
N GLU A 78 1.60 -2.76 -13.06
CA GLU A 78 1.85 -3.85 -12.10
C GLU A 78 0.73 -4.06 -11.06
N ASP A 79 -0.46 -3.55 -11.35
CA ASP A 79 -1.69 -3.78 -10.60
C ASP A 79 -2.88 -4.00 -11.54
N ILE A 80 -4.04 -4.30 -10.99
CA ILE A 80 -5.27 -4.59 -11.74
C ILE A 80 -5.91 -3.36 -12.39
N THR A 81 -5.39 -2.15 -12.18
CA THR A 81 -5.95 -0.90 -12.74
C THR A 81 -5.39 -0.57 -14.11
N GLY A 82 -4.28 -1.18 -14.48
CA GLY A 82 -3.62 -0.97 -15.76
C GLY A 82 -4.24 -1.78 -16.90
N GLN A 83 -3.58 -1.68 -18.05
CA GLN A 83 -3.91 -2.50 -19.19
C GLN A 83 -3.41 -3.93 -18.96
N LEU A 84 -4.34 -4.86 -18.85
CA LEU A 84 -4.05 -6.26 -18.57
C LEU A 84 -3.67 -7.01 -19.84
N GLU A 85 -2.61 -7.81 -19.74
CA GLU A 85 -2.16 -8.73 -20.78
C GLU A 85 -2.18 -10.16 -20.22
N TYR A 86 -2.90 -11.04 -20.92
CA TYR A 86 -3.04 -12.44 -20.53
C TYR A 86 -2.03 -13.33 -21.26
N HIS A 87 -1.34 -14.18 -20.52
CA HIS A 87 -0.31 -15.10 -21.02
C HIS A 87 -0.75 -16.56 -20.94
N PRO A 88 -1.65 -17.03 -21.84
CA PRO A 88 -2.28 -18.35 -21.75
C PRO A 88 -1.30 -19.53 -21.93
N ASN A 89 -0.16 -19.28 -22.57
CA ASN A 89 0.87 -20.30 -22.85
C ASN A 89 1.98 -20.33 -21.78
N SER A 90 1.90 -19.54 -20.74
CA SER A 90 2.85 -19.61 -19.63
C SER A 90 2.66 -20.92 -18.88
N LYS A 91 3.78 -21.60 -18.61
CA LYS A 91 3.74 -22.80 -17.77
C LYS A 91 3.31 -22.42 -16.35
N GLU A 92 2.32 -23.12 -15.84
CA GLU A 92 1.94 -22.97 -14.43
C GLU A 92 3.11 -23.38 -13.52
N PRO A 93 3.60 -22.49 -12.64
CA PRO A 93 4.69 -22.82 -11.74
C PRO A 93 4.23 -23.81 -10.68
N SER A 94 5.12 -24.70 -10.27
CA SER A 94 4.88 -25.55 -9.11
C SER A 94 4.94 -24.74 -7.81
N LYS A 95 4.39 -25.30 -6.74
CA LYS A 95 4.52 -24.68 -5.41
C LYS A 95 5.98 -24.46 -5.02
N ASN A 96 6.86 -25.40 -5.35
CA ASN A 96 8.29 -25.26 -5.04
C ASN A 96 8.93 -24.09 -5.80
N ASP A 97 8.58 -23.89 -7.09
CA ASP A 97 9.08 -22.76 -7.87
C ASP A 97 8.66 -21.42 -7.23
N ILE A 98 7.41 -21.35 -6.74
CA ILE A 98 6.88 -20.16 -6.04
C ILE A 98 7.65 -19.94 -4.73
N ASP A 99 7.80 -20.99 -3.92
CA ASP A 99 8.50 -20.91 -2.62
C ASP A 99 9.97 -20.48 -2.80
N GLU A 100 10.69 -20.98 -3.82
CA GLU A 100 12.05 -20.56 -4.16
C GLU A 100 12.11 -19.07 -4.53
N VAL A 101 11.19 -18.59 -5.37
CA VAL A 101 11.13 -17.18 -5.76
C VAL A 101 10.86 -16.31 -4.53
N LEU A 102 9.91 -16.68 -3.67
CA LEU A 102 9.59 -15.92 -2.46
C LEU A 102 10.79 -15.79 -1.51
N GLN A 103 11.65 -16.82 -1.41
CA GLN A 103 12.88 -16.74 -0.61
C GLN A 103 13.83 -15.64 -1.12
N SER A 104 13.84 -15.34 -2.43
CA SER A 104 14.69 -14.29 -2.99
C SER A 104 14.28 -12.87 -2.58
N PHE A 105 13.08 -12.70 -2.04
CA PHE A 105 12.56 -11.41 -1.54
C PHE A 105 12.83 -11.20 -0.04
N ILE A 106 13.48 -12.14 0.64
CA ILE A 106 13.79 -12.00 2.07
C ILE A 106 15.10 -11.23 2.27
N GLY A 107 15.08 -10.27 3.20
CA GLY A 107 16.24 -9.47 3.57
C GLY A 107 16.45 -8.24 2.70
N LYS A 108 17.71 -7.83 2.50
CA LYS A 108 18.03 -6.64 1.68
C LYS A 108 18.10 -7.04 0.22
N ILE A 109 17.16 -6.55 -0.56
CA ILE A 109 17.09 -6.81 -2.00
C ILE A 109 17.32 -5.52 -2.80
N LYS A 110 17.78 -5.66 -4.05
CA LYS A 110 17.77 -4.58 -5.04
C LYS A 110 16.50 -4.71 -5.86
N GLN A 111 15.70 -3.66 -5.88
CA GLN A 111 14.44 -3.64 -6.60
C GLN A 111 14.49 -2.57 -7.68
N LEU A 112 14.03 -2.89 -8.89
CA LEU A 112 13.83 -1.92 -9.94
C LEU A 112 12.58 -1.10 -9.61
N ALA A 113 12.73 0.23 -9.56
CA ALA A 113 11.57 1.09 -9.34
C ALA A 113 10.64 1.05 -10.55
N LEU A 114 9.33 1.02 -10.30
CA LEU A 114 8.31 1.20 -11.33
C LEU A 114 8.50 2.53 -12.05
N SER A 115 8.40 2.51 -13.38
CA SER A 115 8.52 3.71 -14.21
C SER A 115 7.25 4.56 -14.20
N LEU A 116 6.11 3.96 -13.87
CA LEU A 116 4.82 4.63 -13.77
C LEU A 116 4.42 4.73 -12.30
N ILE A 117 4.71 5.88 -11.71
CA ILE A 117 4.14 6.24 -10.41
C ILE A 117 2.84 6.97 -10.72
N HIS A 118 1.72 6.50 -10.18
CA HIS A 118 0.48 7.27 -10.20
C HIS A 118 0.68 8.51 -9.32
N ILE A 119 0.96 9.64 -9.96
CA ILE A 119 1.04 10.95 -9.31
C ILE A 119 -0.38 11.54 -9.25
#